data_5f1244b0a58405f186724d9f38e85c37
#
_entry.id   5f1244b0a58405f186724d9f38e85c37
#
_cell.length_a   1.000
_cell.length_b   1.000
_cell.length_c   1.000
_cell.angle_alpha   90.00
_cell.angle_beta   90.00
_cell.angle_gamma   90.00
#
_symmetry.space_group_name_H-M   'P 1'
#
loop_
_entity.id
_entity.type
_entity.pdbx_description
1 polymer ?
#
loop_
_entity_poly.entity_id
_entity_poly.type
_entity_poly.pdbx_seq_one_letter_code
_entity_poly.pdbx_strand_id
1 'polypeptide(L)'
;FYFAIDALEKEAYDITEKTLMEILPEAFAVVKETARRFKDNTQIVVTATPQDRELSATKSYVTLDGDTSIWANSWSAAGKEITWDMIHYDVQLIGGMVLHEGKVAEMQTGEGKTLVATLPLYLNALTGKGVHLVTVNDYLAKRDSTWKAPLFEFHGMTVECIDNYQPSSDGRKKAYDADITYGTNNEFGFD
;
A
#
# COMPACT_ATOMS: atom_id res chain seq x y z
N PHE A 1 -12.91 -24.21 25.90
CA PHE A 1 -11.95 -24.21 24.80
C PHE A 1 -12.16 -22.97 23.92
N TYR A 2 -13.35 -22.71 23.36
CA TYR A 2 -13.64 -21.53 22.51
C TYR A 2 -13.38 -20.21 23.24
N PHE A 3 -13.85 -20.02 24.47
CA PHE A 3 -13.58 -18.82 25.27
C PHE A 3 -12.09 -18.53 25.50
N ALA A 4 -11.25 -19.58 25.54
CA ALA A 4 -9.82 -19.40 25.69
C ALA A 4 -9.16 -18.94 24.38
N ILE A 5 -9.65 -19.40 23.23
CA ILE A 5 -9.21 -18.95 21.90
C ILE A 5 -9.57 -17.49 21.72
N ASP A 6 -10.83 -17.12 21.95
CA ASP A 6 -11.31 -15.74 21.82
C ASP A 6 -10.51 -14.76 22.70
N ALA A 7 -10.12 -15.19 23.92
CA ALA A 7 -9.32 -14.39 24.83
C ALA A 7 -7.88 -14.18 24.30
N LEU A 8 -7.27 -15.22 23.72
CA LEU A 8 -5.93 -15.14 23.14
C LEU A 8 -5.91 -14.30 21.85
N GLU A 9 -6.94 -14.44 21.01
CA GLU A 9 -7.07 -13.63 19.81
C GLU A 9 -7.23 -12.14 20.15
N LYS A 10 -8.02 -11.83 21.18
CA LYS A 10 -8.17 -10.46 21.67
C LYS A 10 -6.85 -9.92 22.23
N GLU A 11 -6.13 -10.70 23.04
CA GLU A 11 -4.83 -10.29 23.58
C GLU A 11 -3.82 -10.03 22.46
N ALA A 12 -3.76 -10.91 21.45
CA ALA A 12 -2.91 -10.75 20.28
C ALA A 12 -3.27 -9.48 19.49
N TYR A 13 -4.56 -9.20 19.33
CA TYR A 13 -5.04 -7.97 18.69
C TYR A 13 -4.62 -6.73 19.47
N ASP A 14 -4.86 -6.69 20.79
CA ASP A 14 -4.52 -5.56 21.66
C ASP A 14 -3.00 -5.27 21.65
N ILE A 15 -2.16 -6.31 21.65
CA ILE A 15 -0.70 -6.17 21.53
C ILE A 15 -0.32 -5.61 20.16
N THR A 16 -0.93 -6.10 19.10
CA THR A 16 -0.68 -5.63 17.72
C THR A 16 -1.02 -4.16 17.59
N GLU A 17 -2.22 -3.75 18.00
CA GLU A 17 -2.66 -2.35 17.94
C GLU A 17 -1.74 -1.42 18.75
N LYS A 18 -1.36 -1.84 19.96
CA LYS A 18 -0.41 -1.08 20.77
C LYS A 18 0.93 -0.91 20.06
N THR A 19 1.45 -1.98 19.46
CA THR A 19 2.73 -1.94 18.72
C THR A 19 2.62 -1.04 17.49
N LEU A 20 1.54 -1.13 16.73
CA LEU A 20 1.30 -0.25 15.57
C LEU A 20 1.26 1.22 15.98
N MET A 21 0.60 1.54 17.09
CA MET A 21 0.58 2.92 17.61
C MET A 21 1.97 3.40 18.06
N GLU A 22 2.80 2.53 18.62
CA GLU A 22 4.17 2.86 19.02
C GLU A 22 5.06 3.16 17.81
N ILE A 23 4.95 2.39 16.71
CA ILE A 23 5.77 2.56 15.50
C ILE A 23 5.16 3.51 14.47
N LEU A 24 3.94 4.00 14.67
CA LEU A 24 3.22 4.86 13.71
C LEU A 24 4.05 6.08 13.26
N PRO A 25 4.73 6.83 14.16
CA PRO A 25 5.51 7.99 13.72
C PRO A 25 6.64 7.61 12.75
N GLU A 26 7.36 6.54 13.03
CA GLU A 26 8.43 6.04 12.19
C GLU A 26 7.90 5.50 10.86
N ALA A 27 6.83 4.72 10.88
CA ALA A 27 6.20 4.18 9.69
C ALA A 27 5.72 5.30 8.74
N PHE A 28 5.05 6.32 9.28
CA PHE A 28 4.61 7.48 8.50
C PHE A 28 5.77 8.31 7.99
N ALA A 29 6.83 8.47 8.78
CA ALA A 29 8.04 9.17 8.35
C ALA A 29 8.73 8.43 7.20
N VAL A 30 8.80 7.10 7.25
CA VAL A 30 9.36 6.26 6.18
C VAL A 30 8.58 6.43 4.88
N VAL A 31 7.25 6.34 4.90
CA VAL A 31 6.41 6.54 3.72
C VAL A 31 6.55 7.96 3.15
N LYS A 32 6.53 8.99 4.01
CA LYS A 32 6.70 10.39 3.60
C LYS A 32 8.07 10.63 2.97
N GLU A 33 9.13 10.08 3.57
CA GLU A 33 10.51 10.20 3.06
C GLU A 33 10.67 9.47 1.72
N THR A 34 10.09 8.30 1.56
CA THR A 34 10.11 7.56 0.29
C THR A 34 9.38 8.35 -0.81
N ALA A 35 8.21 8.90 -0.50
CA ALA A 35 7.49 9.79 -1.42
C ALA A 35 8.34 11.01 -1.82
N ARG A 36 9.07 11.62 -0.87
CA ARG A 36 9.99 12.71 -1.14
C ARG A 36 11.14 12.29 -2.06
N ARG A 37 11.74 11.14 -1.80
CA ARG A 37 12.85 10.63 -2.63
C ARG A 37 12.41 10.35 -4.06
N PHE A 38 11.25 9.75 -4.27
CA PHE A 38 10.68 9.57 -5.62
C PHE A 38 10.40 10.90 -6.30
N LYS A 39 9.93 11.93 -5.56
CA LYS A 39 9.69 13.26 -6.13
C LYS A 39 10.97 13.98 -6.52
N ASP A 40 11.97 13.97 -5.65
CA ASP A 40 13.17 14.79 -5.78
C ASP A 40 14.23 14.16 -6.72
N ASN A 41 14.09 12.87 -7.07
CA ASN A 41 15.04 12.14 -7.88
C ASN A 41 14.33 11.43 -9.05
N THR A 42 14.93 11.49 -10.23
CA THR A 42 14.45 10.73 -11.39
C THR A 42 14.61 9.22 -11.21
N GLN A 43 15.57 8.82 -10.38
CA GLN A 43 15.88 7.43 -10.05
C GLN A 43 16.39 7.32 -8.61
N ILE A 44 16.05 6.22 -7.94
CA ILE A 44 16.60 5.84 -6.63
C ILE A 44 17.39 4.56 -6.83
N VAL A 45 18.67 4.59 -6.46
CA VAL A 45 19.57 3.43 -6.58
C VAL A 45 19.80 2.85 -5.19
N VAL A 46 19.50 1.56 -5.02
CA VAL A 46 19.64 0.83 -3.75
C VAL A 46 20.26 -0.55 -3.99
N THR A 47 20.72 -1.22 -2.94
CA THR A 47 21.14 -2.63 -3.03
C THR A 47 19.94 -3.50 -3.38
N ALA A 48 20.08 -4.35 -4.41
CA ALA A 48 19.00 -5.20 -4.89
C ALA A 48 18.61 -6.26 -3.86
N THR A 49 17.34 -6.29 -3.51
CA THR A 49 16.74 -7.35 -2.71
C THR A 49 16.27 -8.52 -3.61
N PRO A 50 15.96 -9.71 -3.06
CA PRO A 50 15.31 -10.78 -3.83
C PRO A 50 14.00 -10.31 -4.49
N GLN A 51 13.20 -9.50 -3.79
CA GLN A 51 11.96 -8.95 -4.34
C GLN A 51 12.19 -7.97 -5.50
N ASP A 52 13.22 -7.11 -5.42
CA ASP A 52 13.57 -6.22 -6.54
C ASP A 52 13.89 -7.02 -7.81
N ARG A 53 14.53 -8.19 -7.65
CA ARG A 53 14.84 -9.09 -8.77
C ARG A 53 13.58 -9.69 -9.39
N GLU A 54 12.56 -10.02 -8.59
CA GLU A 54 11.26 -10.47 -9.08
C GLU A 54 10.48 -9.33 -9.75
N LEU A 55 10.45 -8.14 -9.11
CA LEU A 55 9.78 -6.97 -9.65
C LEU A 55 10.38 -6.52 -10.98
N SER A 56 11.70 -6.56 -11.14
CA SER A 56 12.38 -6.18 -12.39
C SER A 56 11.95 -7.00 -13.60
N ALA A 57 11.46 -8.22 -13.39
CA ALA A 57 10.95 -9.08 -14.47
C ALA A 57 9.53 -8.69 -14.94
N THR A 58 8.78 -7.94 -14.12
CA THR A 58 7.36 -7.67 -14.36
C THR A 58 7.00 -6.18 -14.35
N LYS A 59 7.81 -5.34 -13.72
CA LYS A 59 7.56 -3.91 -13.52
C LYS A 59 8.60 -3.07 -14.25
N SER A 60 8.14 -2.15 -15.11
CA SER A 60 9.02 -1.29 -15.92
C SER A 60 9.80 -0.24 -15.12
N TYR A 61 9.37 0.06 -13.92
CA TYR A 61 10.01 1.07 -13.05
C TYR A 61 11.12 0.51 -12.15
N VAL A 62 11.40 -0.78 -12.22
CA VAL A 62 12.52 -1.43 -11.51
C VAL A 62 13.44 -2.07 -12.53
N THR A 63 14.72 -1.69 -12.52
CA THR A 63 15.76 -2.31 -13.34
C THR A 63 16.94 -2.71 -12.47
N LEU A 64 17.72 -3.70 -12.91
CA LEU A 64 18.87 -4.21 -12.19
C LEU A 64 20.16 -3.80 -12.88
N ASP A 65 21.17 -3.45 -12.09
CA ASP A 65 22.55 -3.28 -12.52
C ASP A 65 23.47 -4.01 -11.51
N GLY A 66 23.85 -5.24 -11.83
CA GLY A 66 24.61 -6.10 -10.93
C GLY A 66 23.89 -6.36 -9.61
N ASP A 67 24.45 -5.86 -8.50
CA ASP A 67 23.90 -5.99 -7.16
C ASP A 67 23.06 -4.78 -6.71
N THR A 68 22.73 -3.89 -7.65
CA THR A 68 21.88 -2.73 -7.38
C THR A 68 20.56 -2.83 -8.13
N SER A 69 19.51 -2.28 -7.52
CA SER A 69 18.23 -2.01 -8.16
C SER A 69 18.06 -0.50 -8.35
N ILE A 70 17.54 -0.15 -9.52
CA ILE A 70 17.28 1.23 -9.94
C ILE A 70 15.78 1.39 -10.06
N TRP A 71 15.22 2.24 -9.23
CA TRP A 71 13.79 2.55 -9.19
C TRP A 71 13.53 3.89 -9.88
N ALA A 72 12.81 3.86 -10.99
CA ALA A 72 12.39 5.08 -11.69
C ALA A 72 11.26 5.78 -10.94
N ASN A 73 11.20 7.11 -11.05
CA ASN A 73 10.08 7.89 -10.50
C ASN A 73 8.89 8.04 -11.45
N SER A 74 8.93 7.36 -12.60
CA SER A 74 7.88 7.41 -13.62
C SER A 74 7.47 6.01 -14.02
N TRP A 75 6.15 5.79 -14.19
CA TRP A 75 5.57 4.51 -14.60
C TRP A 75 4.18 4.68 -15.20
N SER A 76 3.69 3.62 -15.84
CA SER A 76 2.32 3.62 -16.38
C SER A 76 1.30 3.29 -15.30
N ALA A 77 0.28 4.13 -15.14
CA ALA A 77 -0.88 3.88 -14.29
C ALA A 77 -2.16 4.15 -15.05
N ALA A 78 -3.06 3.16 -15.13
CA ALA A 78 -4.31 3.23 -15.89
C ALA A 78 -4.10 3.68 -17.36
N GLY A 79 -3.03 3.18 -17.99
CA GLY A 79 -2.71 3.47 -19.41
C GLY A 79 -2.12 4.87 -19.67
N LYS A 80 -1.75 5.59 -18.62
CA LYS A 80 -1.06 6.89 -18.73
C LYS A 80 0.29 6.83 -18.04
N GLU A 81 1.29 7.41 -18.66
CA GLU A 81 2.58 7.64 -18.03
C GLU A 81 2.41 8.72 -16.95
N ILE A 82 2.88 8.41 -15.75
CA ILE A 82 2.87 9.33 -14.62
C ILE A 82 4.29 9.48 -14.08
N THR A 83 4.60 10.65 -13.57
CA THR A 83 5.80 10.91 -12.79
C THR A 83 5.38 11.23 -11.36
N TRP A 84 6.03 10.63 -10.37
CA TRP A 84 5.70 10.88 -8.97
C TRP A 84 6.13 12.28 -8.56
N ASP A 85 5.18 13.09 -8.10
CA ASP A 85 5.37 14.50 -7.72
C ASP A 85 4.79 14.86 -6.34
N MET A 86 4.35 13.86 -5.56
CA MET A 86 3.62 14.07 -4.31
C MET A 86 4.50 13.86 -3.09
N ILE A 87 4.25 14.67 -2.05
CA ILE A 87 4.76 14.48 -0.69
C ILE A 87 3.59 14.72 0.27
N HIS A 88 3.51 13.93 1.33
CA HIS A 88 2.46 14.10 2.34
C HIS A 88 2.61 15.42 3.10
N TYR A 89 1.52 16.19 3.17
CA TYR A 89 1.41 17.35 4.05
C TYR A 89 1.08 16.92 5.48
N ASP A 90 1.35 17.79 6.46
CA ASP A 90 1.12 17.45 7.87
C ASP A 90 -0.35 17.16 8.17
N VAL A 91 -1.30 17.88 7.54
CA VAL A 91 -2.73 17.59 7.67
C VAL A 91 -3.08 16.18 7.14
N GLN A 92 -2.35 15.68 6.15
CA GLN A 92 -2.55 14.34 5.61
C GLN A 92 -2.00 13.26 6.55
N LEU A 93 -0.92 13.54 7.30
CA LEU A 93 -0.45 12.66 8.37
C LEU A 93 -1.52 12.51 9.46
N ILE A 94 -2.15 13.63 9.87
CA ILE A 94 -3.27 13.62 10.83
C ILE A 94 -4.42 12.78 10.28
N GLY A 95 -4.79 12.96 9.02
CA GLY A 95 -5.83 12.15 8.37
C GLY A 95 -5.51 10.65 8.40
N GLY A 96 -4.25 10.28 8.15
CA GLY A 96 -3.79 8.90 8.24
C GLY A 96 -3.89 8.31 9.65
N MET A 97 -3.55 9.09 10.69
CA MET A 97 -3.72 8.70 12.10
C MET A 97 -5.18 8.43 12.43
N VAL A 98 -6.07 9.37 12.06
CA VAL A 98 -7.51 9.26 12.27
C VAL A 98 -8.09 7.99 11.64
N LEU A 99 -7.66 7.66 10.42
CA LEU A 99 -8.08 6.44 9.74
C LEU A 99 -7.56 5.17 10.43
N HIS A 100 -6.30 5.17 10.86
CA HIS A 100 -5.74 4.04 11.60
C HIS A 100 -6.47 3.78 12.92
N GLU A 101 -6.90 4.85 13.62
CA GLU A 101 -7.71 4.75 14.84
C GLU A 101 -9.16 4.28 14.59
N GLY A 102 -9.53 3.89 13.37
CA GLY A 102 -10.88 3.42 13.04
C GLY A 102 -11.93 4.54 12.99
N LYS A 103 -11.50 5.79 12.83
CA LYS A 103 -12.37 6.97 12.77
C LYS A 103 -12.59 7.42 11.33
N VAL A 104 -13.58 8.28 11.11
CA VAL A 104 -13.84 8.91 9.81
C VAL A 104 -13.01 10.19 9.70
N ALA A 105 -12.19 10.29 8.66
CA ALA A 105 -11.48 11.50 8.30
C ALA A 105 -12.27 12.26 7.22
N GLU A 106 -12.87 13.40 7.59
CA GLU A 106 -13.52 14.28 6.63
C GLU A 106 -12.47 15.12 5.90
N MET A 107 -12.43 15.01 4.59
CA MET A 107 -11.51 15.76 3.72
C MET A 107 -12.26 16.27 2.49
N GLN A 108 -11.99 17.50 2.10
CA GLN A 108 -12.58 18.10 0.89
C GLN A 108 -12.03 17.46 -0.39
N THR A 109 -12.75 17.67 -1.50
CA THR A 109 -12.27 17.25 -2.82
C THR A 109 -10.98 18.01 -3.16
N GLY A 110 -9.96 17.27 -3.62
CA GLY A 110 -8.65 17.86 -3.96
C GLY A 110 -7.62 17.82 -2.83
N GLU A 111 -7.98 17.48 -1.59
CA GLU A 111 -7.04 17.43 -0.46
C GLU A 111 -6.15 16.17 -0.43
N GLY A 112 -6.24 15.32 -1.46
CA GLY A 112 -5.34 14.19 -1.62
C GLY A 112 -5.70 12.96 -0.79
N LYS A 113 -7.00 12.64 -0.63
CA LYS A 113 -7.49 11.45 0.10
C LYS A 113 -6.76 10.16 -0.28
N THR A 114 -6.48 9.95 -1.57
CA THR A 114 -5.78 8.78 -2.08
C THR A 114 -4.35 8.68 -1.55
N LEU A 115 -3.68 9.84 -1.37
CA LEU A 115 -2.34 9.89 -0.78
C LEU A 115 -2.38 9.64 0.73
N VAL A 116 -3.38 10.20 1.43
CA VAL A 116 -3.60 9.95 2.86
C VAL A 116 -3.76 8.47 3.15
N ALA A 117 -4.52 7.75 2.32
CA ALA A 117 -4.76 6.32 2.49
C ALA A 117 -3.47 5.47 2.49
N THR A 118 -2.40 5.95 1.84
CA THR A 118 -1.12 5.21 1.80
C THR A 118 -0.49 5.03 3.18
N LEU A 119 -0.73 5.94 4.09
CA LEU A 119 -0.16 5.94 5.45
C LEU A 119 -0.70 4.78 6.31
N PRO A 120 -2.03 4.68 6.54
CA PRO A 120 -2.59 3.58 7.31
C PRO A 120 -2.48 2.24 6.56
N LEU A 121 -2.48 2.22 5.21
CA LEU A 121 -2.24 1.00 4.45
C LEU A 121 -0.86 0.44 4.74
N TYR A 122 0.19 1.27 4.65
CA TYR A 122 1.56 0.86 4.95
C TYR A 122 1.68 0.33 6.39
N LEU A 123 1.20 1.12 7.36
CA LEU A 123 1.30 0.76 8.78
C LEU A 123 0.61 -0.57 9.09
N ASN A 124 -0.62 -0.76 8.63
CA ASN A 124 -1.38 -1.98 8.92
C ASN A 124 -0.85 -3.19 8.13
N ALA A 125 -0.30 -3.00 6.92
CA ALA A 125 0.33 -4.06 6.15
C ALA A 125 1.56 -4.67 6.84
N LEU A 126 2.26 -3.92 7.72
CA LEU A 126 3.39 -4.41 8.51
C LEU A 126 3.03 -5.61 9.42
N THR A 127 1.74 -5.81 9.71
CA THR A 127 1.28 -6.98 10.48
C THR A 127 1.40 -8.31 9.73
N GLY A 128 1.56 -8.27 8.40
CA GLY A 128 1.56 -9.46 7.54
C GLY A 128 0.20 -10.16 7.43
N LYS A 129 -0.88 -9.51 7.88
CA LYS A 129 -2.26 -10.05 7.82
C LYS A 129 -3.05 -9.58 6.60
N GLY A 130 -2.42 -8.77 5.75
CA GLY A 130 -3.07 -8.10 4.63
C GLY A 130 -3.94 -6.91 5.07
N VAL A 131 -4.08 -5.92 4.19
CA VAL A 131 -4.95 -4.78 4.38
C VAL A 131 -5.73 -4.50 3.10
N HIS A 132 -7.01 -4.16 3.22
CA HIS A 132 -7.88 -3.92 2.09
C HIS A 132 -8.22 -2.45 1.95
N LEU A 133 -8.14 -1.92 0.71
CA LEU A 133 -8.64 -0.59 0.36
C LEU A 133 -9.83 -0.72 -0.58
N VAL A 134 -10.97 -0.22 -0.12
CA VAL A 134 -12.23 -0.28 -0.85
C VAL A 134 -12.46 1.03 -1.60
N THR A 135 -12.72 0.94 -2.91
CA THR A 135 -13.07 2.07 -3.76
C THR A 135 -14.50 1.99 -4.26
N VAL A 136 -15.02 3.12 -4.77
CA VAL A 136 -16.41 3.19 -5.28
C VAL A 136 -16.59 2.57 -6.66
N ASN A 137 -15.50 2.35 -7.43
CA ASN A 137 -15.55 1.72 -8.75
C ASN A 137 -14.20 1.08 -9.12
N ASP A 138 -14.24 0.20 -10.12
CA ASP A 138 -13.11 -0.57 -10.62
C ASP A 138 -12.01 0.31 -11.26
N TYR A 139 -12.39 1.39 -11.93
CA TYR A 139 -11.40 2.33 -12.49
C TYR A 139 -10.51 2.91 -11.40
N LEU A 140 -11.08 3.34 -10.27
CA LEU A 140 -10.31 3.88 -9.15
C LEU A 140 -9.46 2.79 -8.49
N ALA A 141 -10.00 1.58 -8.29
CA ALA A 141 -9.24 0.46 -7.73
C ALA A 141 -8.00 0.16 -8.57
N LYS A 142 -8.16 -0.02 -9.88
CA LYS A 142 -7.07 -0.30 -10.83
C LYS A 142 -6.08 0.84 -10.97
N ARG A 143 -6.59 2.09 -11.04
CA ARG A 143 -5.74 3.28 -11.14
C ARG A 143 -4.89 3.46 -9.87
N ASP A 144 -5.52 3.44 -8.71
CA ASP A 144 -4.86 3.78 -7.46
C ASP A 144 -3.90 2.68 -7.00
N SER A 145 -4.23 1.41 -7.23
CA SER A 145 -3.31 0.30 -6.98
C SER A 145 -2.03 0.44 -7.81
N THR A 146 -2.14 0.66 -9.12
CA THR A 146 -0.96 0.82 -9.99
C THR A 146 -0.20 2.12 -9.74
N TRP A 147 -0.91 3.20 -9.41
CA TRP A 147 -0.29 4.50 -9.13
C TRP A 147 0.52 4.49 -7.83
N LYS A 148 0.02 3.84 -6.79
CA LYS A 148 0.64 3.85 -5.45
C LYS A 148 1.54 2.62 -5.18
N ALA A 149 1.45 1.57 -6.01
CA ALA A 149 2.23 0.35 -5.81
C ALA A 149 3.73 0.60 -5.58
N PRO A 150 4.44 1.43 -6.37
CA PRO A 150 5.88 1.62 -6.17
C PRO A 150 6.24 2.17 -4.79
N LEU A 151 5.36 2.95 -4.15
CA LEU A 151 5.59 3.48 -2.80
C LEU A 151 5.66 2.36 -1.76
N PHE A 152 4.88 1.31 -1.92
CA PHE A 152 4.82 0.15 -1.02
C PHE A 152 5.84 -0.92 -1.42
N GLU A 153 5.93 -1.22 -2.71
CA GLU A 153 6.84 -2.24 -3.25
C GLU A 153 8.31 -1.91 -2.99
N PHE A 154 8.66 -0.61 -2.92
CA PHE A 154 9.99 -0.14 -2.52
C PHE A 154 10.40 -0.59 -1.10
N HIS A 155 9.42 -0.90 -0.27
CA HIS A 155 9.61 -1.41 1.10
C HIS A 155 9.37 -2.92 1.23
N GLY A 156 9.32 -3.62 0.12
CA GLY A 156 9.17 -5.07 0.15
C GLY A 156 7.73 -5.58 0.27
N MET A 157 6.72 -4.71 0.15
CA MET A 157 5.31 -5.10 0.20
C MET A 157 4.79 -5.48 -1.18
N THR A 158 3.79 -6.35 -1.20
CA THR A 158 3.06 -6.74 -2.40
C THR A 158 1.75 -5.96 -2.51
N VAL A 159 1.42 -5.49 -3.72
CA VAL A 159 0.20 -4.73 -4.00
C VAL A 159 -0.56 -5.35 -5.14
N GLU A 160 -1.83 -5.66 -4.92
CA GLU A 160 -2.70 -6.26 -5.92
C GLU A 160 -4.07 -5.59 -5.98
N CYS A 161 -4.80 -5.84 -7.09
CA CYS A 161 -6.15 -5.35 -7.28
C CYS A 161 -7.04 -6.52 -7.72
N ILE A 162 -8.04 -6.89 -6.90
CA ILE A 162 -8.94 -8.01 -7.19
C ILE A 162 -9.79 -7.78 -8.43
N ASP A 163 -10.10 -6.52 -8.77
CA ASP A 163 -10.86 -6.16 -9.98
C ASP A 163 -10.11 -6.48 -11.30
N ASN A 164 -8.86 -6.91 -11.24
CA ASN A 164 -8.11 -7.41 -12.40
C ASN A 164 -8.37 -8.88 -12.72
N TYR A 165 -9.00 -9.63 -11.82
CA TYR A 165 -9.16 -11.07 -11.89
C TYR A 165 -10.61 -11.49 -11.90
N GLN A 166 -10.90 -12.61 -12.59
CA GLN A 166 -12.23 -13.20 -12.57
C GLN A 166 -12.55 -13.78 -11.17
N PRO A 167 -13.82 -13.69 -10.72
CA PRO A 167 -14.25 -14.33 -9.48
C PRO A 167 -13.83 -15.80 -9.38
N SER A 168 -13.45 -16.25 -8.19
CA SER A 168 -13.03 -17.63 -7.90
C SER A 168 -11.78 -18.13 -8.66
N SER A 169 -11.05 -17.27 -9.40
CA SER A 169 -9.81 -17.64 -10.07
C SER A 169 -8.64 -17.75 -9.10
N ASP A 170 -7.61 -18.52 -9.47
CA ASP A 170 -6.37 -18.60 -8.67
C ASP A 170 -5.62 -17.26 -8.63
N GLY A 171 -5.72 -16.44 -9.70
CA GLY A 171 -5.19 -15.08 -9.70
C GLY A 171 -5.85 -14.20 -8.65
N ARG A 172 -7.19 -14.32 -8.49
CA ARG A 172 -7.95 -13.57 -7.48
C ARG A 172 -7.59 -14.00 -6.05
N LYS A 173 -7.40 -15.30 -5.81
CA LYS A 173 -6.91 -15.81 -4.52
C LYS A 173 -5.53 -15.23 -4.19
N LYS A 174 -4.61 -15.24 -5.15
CA LYS A 174 -3.29 -14.60 -4.99
C LYS A 174 -3.38 -13.11 -4.70
N ALA A 175 -4.35 -12.40 -5.30
CA ALA A 175 -4.52 -10.99 -5.04
C ALA A 175 -4.96 -10.71 -3.59
N TYR A 176 -5.72 -11.63 -2.98
CA TYR A 176 -6.07 -11.56 -1.55
C TYR A 176 -4.91 -11.91 -0.62
N ASP A 177 -3.91 -12.65 -1.09
CA ASP A 177 -2.69 -12.97 -0.32
C ASP A 177 -1.67 -11.83 -0.32
N ALA A 178 -1.92 -10.74 -1.06
CA ALA A 178 -1.04 -9.57 -1.08
C ALA A 178 -1.10 -8.80 0.25
N ASP A 179 -0.02 -8.10 0.58
CA ASP A 179 0.04 -7.24 1.76
C ASP A 179 -0.99 -6.11 1.70
N ILE A 180 -1.23 -5.58 0.48
CA ILE A 180 -2.21 -4.53 0.22
C ILE A 180 -3.08 -4.93 -0.96
N THR A 181 -4.38 -5.08 -0.73
CA THR A 181 -5.37 -5.47 -1.73
C THR A 181 -6.34 -4.33 -1.99
N TYR A 182 -6.37 -3.86 -3.25
CA TYR A 182 -7.36 -2.90 -3.73
C TYR A 182 -8.56 -3.63 -4.34
N GLY A 183 -9.74 -3.06 -4.19
CA GLY A 183 -10.95 -3.57 -4.83
C GLY A 183 -12.14 -2.66 -4.66
N THR A 184 -13.21 -2.99 -5.37
CA THR A 184 -14.48 -2.30 -5.21
C THR A 184 -15.31 -2.91 -4.10
N ASN A 185 -16.23 -2.11 -3.55
CA ASN A 185 -17.19 -2.57 -2.55
C ASN A 185 -17.98 -3.81 -3.02
N ASN A 186 -18.38 -3.83 -4.29
CA ASN A 186 -19.13 -4.97 -4.83
C ASN A 186 -18.28 -6.24 -4.89
N GLU A 187 -17.04 -6.13 -5.35
CA GLU A 187 -16.15 -7.27 -5.49
C GLU A 187 -15.82 -7.90 -4.14
N PHE A 188 -15.50 -7.10 -3.13
CA PHE A 188 -15.30 -7.59 -1.76
C PHE A 188 -16.57 -8.16 -1.13
N GLY A 189 -17.74 -7.66 -1.52
CA GLY A 189 -19.01 -8.09 -0.95
C GLY A 189 -19.56 -9.38 -1.54
N PHE A 190 -19.12 -9.78 -2.75
CA PHE A 190 -19.58 -10.98 -3.44
C PHE A 190 -18.60 -12.15 -3.42
N ASP A 191 -17.36 -11.94 -2.96
CA ASP A 191 -16.35 -12.99 -2.73
C ASP A 191 -16.50 -13.61 -1.35
#